data_4b93ceee5b1097bfdafce457f7dc9848
#
_entry.id   4b93ceee5b1097bfdafce457f7dc9848
#
_cell.length_a   1.000
_cell.length_b   1.000
_cell.length_c   1.000
_cell.angle_alpha   90.00
_cell.angle_beta   90.00
_cell.angle_gamma   90.00
#
_symmetry.space_group_name_H-M   'P 1'
#
loop_
_entity.id
_entity.type
_entity.pdbx_description
1 polymer ?
#
loop_
_entity_poly.entity_id
_entity_poly.type
_entity_poly.pdbx_seq_one_letter_code
_entity_poly.pdbx_strand_id
1 'polypeptide(L)'
;LAEGPEVETVFNNFDALNAGPNHPARDWTDTFYINDEILLRTQTSPVQVRTLLKQKPPIRVFAPGRCFRCDTPDATHSPMFHQVEGLVVDEGITMADLKGVLDSFAKQMFGSEVRTKFRPHHFPFTEPSAEMDVSCFKCGGKGCRVCKGSGWIEILGCGMVHPNVLKVGGVDTEKYTGFAFGMGVERIAMLKYGIDDIRLMYENDMRFIEQFK
;
A
#
# COMPACT_ATOMS: atom_id res chain seq x y z
N LEU A 1 2.86 5.51 -14.84
CA LEU A 1 1.63 5.10 -14.16
C LEU A 1 1.08 3.84 -14.79
N ALA A 2 0.53 2.93 -13.98
CA ALA A 2 -0.20 1.76 -14.42
C ALA A 2 -1.61 1.82 -13.83
N GLU A 3 -2.60 1.39 -14.62
CA GLU A 3 -4.00 1.41 -14.24
C GLU A 3 -4.63 0.03 -14.44
N GLY A 4 -5.67 -0.26 -13.69
CA GLY A 4 -6.45 -1.50 -13.79
C GLY A 4 -7.87 -1.33 -13.28
N PRO A 5 -8.76 -2.29 -13.56
CA PRO A 5 -10.16 -2.22 -13.18
C PRO A 5 -10.35 -2.29 -11.66
N GLU A 6 -11.41 -1.64 -11.16
CA GLU A 6 -11.85 -1.76 -9.77
C GLU A 6 -12.59 -3.07 -9.52
N VAL A 7 -13.36 -3.52 -10.51
CA VAL A 7 -13.96 -4.86 -10.51
C VAL A 7 -12.91 -5.83 -11.04
N GLU A 8 -12.47 -6.74 -10.18
CA GLU A 8 -11.30 -7.56 -10.43
C GLU A 8 -11.60 -9.05 -10.22
N THR A 9 -10.76 -9.91 -10.76
CA THR A 9 -10.86 -11.35 -10.53
C THR A 9 -10.27 -11.74 -9.19
N VAL A 10 -10.84 -12.77 -8.56
CA VAL A 10 -10.29 -13.41 -7.35
C VAL A 10 -8.85 -13.85 -7.60
N PHE A 11 -8.56 -14.37 -8.79
CA PHE A 11 -7.21 -14.76 -9.20
C PHE A 11 -6.21 -13.61 -9.06
N ASN A 12 -6.46 -12.46 -9.69
CA ASN A 12 -5.53 -11.33 -9.65
C ASN A 12 -5.43 -10.67 -8.27
N ASN A 13 -6.54 -10.66 -7.49
CA ASN A 13 -6.56 -10.01 -6.19
C ASN A 13 -5.95 -10.86 -5.07
N PHE A 14 -5.92 -12.20 -5.24
CA PHE A 14 -5.46 -13.13 -4.22
C PHE A 14 -4.49 -14.19 -4.73
N ASP A 15 -4.89 -15.05 -5.67
CA ASP A 15 -4.10 -16.23 -6.05
C ASP A 15 -2.74 -15.83 -6.65
N ALA A 16 -2.75 -14.90 -7.58
CA ALA A 16 -1.55 -14.36 -8.22
C ALA A 16 -0.66 -13.56 -7.25
N LEU A 17 -1.21 -13.14 -6.12
CA LEU A 17 -0.51 -12.46 -5.04
C LEU A 17 -0.10 -13.41 -3.89
N ASN A 18 -0.06 -14.71 -4.18
CA ASN A 18 0.35 -15.73 -3.21
C ASN A 18 -0.52 -15.80 -1.94
N ALA A 19 -1.72 -15.22 -1.96
CA ALA A 19 -2.71 -15.33 -0.88
C ALA A 19 -3.52 -16.61 -1.08
N GLY A 20 -3.20 -17.65 -0.32
CA GLY A 20 -3.84 -18.96 -0.42
C GLY A 20 -5.35 -18.95 -0.08
N PRO A 21 -6.07 -20.05 -0.37
CA PRO A 21 -7.54 -20.11 -0.23
C PRO A 21 -8.05 -19.86 1.20
N ASN A 22 -7.24 -20.13 2.21
CA ASN A 22 -7.59 -19.93 3.62
C ASN A 22 -7.06 -18.59 4.19
N HIS A 23 -6.60 -17.66 3.34
CA HIS A 23 -6.09 -16.37 3.82
C HIS A 23 -7.25 -15.55 4.38
N PRO A 24 -7.11 -14.94 5.60
CA PRO A 24 -8.21 -14.20 6.25
C PRO A 24 -8.82 -13.10 5.38
N ALA A 25 -8.00 -12.33 4.64
CA ALA A 25 -8.50 -11.27 3.77
C ALA A 25 -9.44 -11.75 2.64
N ARG A 26 -9.53 -13.08 2.42
CA ARG A 26 -10.49 -13.67 1.46
C ARG A 26 -11.88 -13.89 2.07
N ASP A 27 -12.04 -13.66 3.36
CA ASP A 27 -13.34 -13.79 4.01
C ASP A 27 -14.33 -12.76 3.43
N TRP A 28 -15.57 -13.16 3.24
CA TRP A 28 -16.63 -12.29 2.75
C TRP A 28 -16.95 -11.15 3.72
N THR A 29 -16.55 -11.25 4.97
CA THR A 29 -16.63 -10.16 5.96
C THR A 29 -15.61 -9.06 5.72
N ASP A 30 -14.54 -9.33 4.96
CA ASP A 30 -13.47 -8.37 4.67
C ASP A 30 -13.49 -7.89 3.21
N THR A 31 -14.06 -8.70 2.30
CA THR A 31 -14.02 -8.46 0.85
C THR A 31 -15.41 -8.40 0.23
N PHE A 32 -15.67 -7.40 -0.61
CA PHE A 32 -16.90 -7.30 -1.40
C PHE A 32 -16.83 -8.19 -2.64
N TYR A 33 -17.47 -9.35 -2.59
CA TYR A 33 -17.63 -10.26 -3.72
C TYR A 33 -18.86 -9.91 -4.55
N ILE A 34 -18.73 -9.99 -5.87
CA ILE A 34 -19.85 -9.94 -6.82
C ILE A 34 -20.37 -11.36 -7.08
N ASN A 35 -19.42 -12.29 -7.20
CA ASN A 35 -19.64 -13.74 -7.28
C ASN A 35 -18.35 -14.46 -6.87
N ASP A 36 -18.31 -15.79 -7.00
CA ASP A 36 -17.15 -16.61 -6.58
C ASP A 36 -15.84 -16.30 -7.33
N GLU A 37 -15.90 -15.63 -8.48
CA GLU A 37 -14.75 -15.33 -9.33
C GLU A 37 -14.41 -13.84 -9.39
N ILE A 38 -15.35 -12.96 -9.03
CA ILE A 38 -15.26 -11.51 -9.22
C ILE A 38 -15.55 -10.77 -7.92
N LEU A 39 -14.75 -9.74 -7.64
CA LEU A 39 -14.82 -8.92 -6.44
C LEU A 39 -14.52 -7.44 -6.74
N LEU A 40 -14.76 -6.57 -5.78
CA LEU A 40 -14.17 -5.23 -5.76
C LEU A 40 -12.75 -5.34 -5.16
N ARG A 41 -11.74 -4.86 -5.90
CA ARG A 41 -10.33 -5.01 -5.47
C ARG A 41 -10.08 -4.43 -4.10
N THR A 42 -9.41 -5.19 -3.23
CA THR A 42 -9.10 -4.80 -1.85
C THR A 42 -7.81 -4.00 -1.73
N GLN A 43 -7.05 -3.90 -2.82
CA GLN A 43 -5.75 -3.24 -2.95
C GLN A 43 -5.47 -2.94 -4.42
N THR A 44 -4.45 -2.14 -4.72
CA THR A 44 -4.05 -1.90 -6.12
C THR A 44 -3.02 -2.91 -6.63
N SER A 45 -2.61 -3.90 -5.84
CA SER A 45 -1.67 -4.98 -6.22
C SER A 45 -2.09 -5.78 -7.46
N PRO A 46 -3.39 -6.01 -7.78
CA PRO A 46 -3.78 -6.61 -9.06
C PRO A 46 -3.23 -5.88 -10.28
N VAL A 47 -3.02 -4.56 -10.19
CA VAL A 47 -2.40 -3.78 -11.28
C VAL A 47 -0.94 -4.17 -11.46
N GLN A 48 -0.23 -4.51 -10.37
CA GLN A 48 1.14 -5.05 -10.44
C GLN A 48 1.14 -6.39 -11.18
N VAL A 49 0.22 -7.31 -10.84
CA VAL A 49 0.05 -8.61 -11.54
C VAL A 49 -0.18 -8.38 -13.04
N ARG A 50 -1.13 -7.51 -13.39
CA ARG A 50 -1.44 -7.16 -14.77
C ARG A 50 -0.25 -6.55 -15.52
N THR A 51 0.59 -5.79 -14.81
CA THR A 51 1.82 -5.21 -15.37
C THR A 51 2.86 -6.31 -15.64
N LEU A 52 3.09 -7.21 -14.68
CA LEU A 52 4.01 -8.35 -14.83
C LEU A 52 3.62 -9.27 -15.98
N LEU A 53 2.32 -9.47 -16.22
CA LEU A 53 1.82 -10.28 -17.33
C LEU A 53 2.01 -9.61 -18.71
N LYS A 54 2.12 -8.28 -18.77
CA LYS A 54 2.21 -7.51 -20.02
C LYS A 54 3.62 -7.04 -20.35
N GLN A 55 4.47 -6.87 -19.36
CA GLN A 55 5.79 -6.26 -19.51
C GLN A 55 6.85 -7.18 -18.95
N LYS A 56 8.03 -7.17 -19.56
CA LYS A 56 9.24 -7.82 -19.02
C LYS A 56 10.09 -6.81 -18.27
N PRO A 57 10.88 -7.26 -17.27
CA PRO A 57 11.86 -6.40 -16.61
C PRO A 57 12.81 -5.73 -17.62
N PRO A 58 13.27 -4.49 -17.34
CA PRO A 58 13.07 -3.74 -16.09
C PRO A 58 11.67 -3.10 -15.99
N ILE A 59 11.05 -3.21 -14.81
CA ILE A 59 9.72 -2.65 -14.52
C ILE A 59 9.84 -1.62 -13.40
N ARG A 60 9.28 -0.43 -13.58
CA ARG A 60 9.16 0.63 -12.57
C ARG A 60 7.82 1.32 -12.76
N VAL A 61 6.85 1.00 -11.90
CA VAL A 61 5.48 1.51 -12.02
C VAL A 61 4.91 1.98 -10.70
N PHE A 62 4.01 2.96 -10.78
CA PHE A 62 3.07 3.32 -9.72
C PHE A 62 1.67 2.93 -10.15
N ALA A 63 0.92 2.35 -9.23
CA ALA A 63 -0.46 1.90 -9.42
C ALA A 63 -1.38 2.62 -8.42
N PRO A 64 -1.86 3.83 -8.72
CA PRO A 64 -2.87 4.51 -7.91
C PRO A 64 -4.27 3.99 -8.24
N GLY A 65 -5.16 4.01 -7.24
CA GLY A 65 -6.56 3.69 -7.49
C GLY A 65 -7.39 3.48 -6.23
N ARG A 66 -8.70 3.41 -6.45
CA ARG A 66 -9.67 3.09 -5.40
C ARG A 66 -9.59 1.62 -5.01
N CYS A 67 -9.76 1.37 -3.72
CA CYS A 67 -9.82 0.05 -3.11
C CYS A 67 -11.06 -0.05 -2.23
N PHE A 68 -11.51 -1.28 -1.98
CA PHE A 68 -12.76 -1.54 -1.30
C PHE A 68 -12.57 -2.65 -0.26
N ARG A 69 -13.03 -2.43 0.96
CA ARG A 69 -13.02 -3.42 2.06
C ARG A 69 -14.31 -3.31 2.85
N CYS A 70 -14.77 -4.40 3.44
CA CYS A 70 -15.99 -4.41 4.26
C CYS A 70 -15.77 -3.78 5.65
N ASP A 71 -14.92 -2.75 5.73
CA ASP A 71 -14.67 -2.03 6.96
C ASP A 71 -15.89 -1.24 7.42
N THR A 72 -16.15 -1.27 8.72
CA THR A 72 -17.14 -0.36 9.32
C THR A 72 -16.60 1.07 9.31
N PRO A 73 -17.34 2.05 8.76
CA PRO A 73 -16.89 3.43 8.70
C PRO A 73 -16.63 4.00 10.11
N ASP A 74 -15.41 4.51 10.33
CA ASP A 74 -15.03 5.23 11.54
C ASP A 74 -14.09 6.42 11.18
N ALA A 75 -13.45 7.02 12.17
CA ALA A 75 -12.53 8.15 11.95
C ALA A 75 -11.26 7.78 11.16
N THR A 76 -10.96 6.50 10.97
CA THR A 76 -9.73 5.99 10.35
C THR A 76 -9.97 4.98 9.24
N HIS A 77 -11.18 4.46 9.11
CA HIS A 77 -11.57 3.46 8.12
C HIS A 77 -12.74 3.94 7.28
N SER A 78 -12.67 3.61 6.00
CA SER A 78 -13.75 3.81 5.03
C SER A 78 -13.83 2.56 4.15
N PRO A 79 -15.05 2.07 3.83
CA PRO A 79 -15.21 0.92 2.94
C PRO A 79 -14.69 1.17 1.52
N MET A 80 -14.54 2.41 1.12
CA MET A 80 -13.85 2.84 -0.10
C MET A 80 -12.76 3.82 0.28
N PHE A 81 -11.54 3.58 -0.20
CA PHE A 81 -10.36 4.43 0.03
C PHE A 81 -9.42 4.34 -1.16
N HIS A 82 -8.37 5.16 -1.18
CA HIS A 82 -7.39 5.16 -2.26
C HIS A 82 -6.04 4.62 -1.80
N GLN A 83 -5.42 3.81 -2.65
CA GLN A 83 -4.03 3.40 -2.48
C GLN A 83 -3.15 3.91 -3.63
N VAL A 84 -1.88 4.07 -3.32
CA VAL A 84 -0.79 4.13 -4.31
C VAL A 84 0.18 3.02 -3.98
N GLU A 85 0.41 2.13 -4.93
CA GLU A 85 1.44 1.10 -4.82
C GLU A 85 2.56 1.35 -5.82
N GLY A 86 3.78 1.02 -5.42
CA GLY A 86 4.95 1.03 -6.29
C GLY A 86 5.49 -0.37 -6.48
N LEU A 87 5.93 -0.69 -7.71
CA LEU A 87 6.62 -1.93 -8.06
C LEU A 87 7.88 -1.60 -8.84
N VAL A 88 8.99 -2.17 -8.40
CA VAL A 88 10.27 -2.17 -9.13
C VAL A 88 10.72 -3.62 -9.28
N VAL A 89 11.02 -4.03 -10.51
CA VAL A 89 11.61 -5.34 -10.82
C VAL A 89 12.75 -5.14 -11.80
N ASP A 90 13.95 -5.55 -11.42
CA ASP A 90 15.16 -5.45 -12.24
C ASP A 90 16.21 -6.46 -11.75
N GLU A 91 17.37 -6.52 -12.42
CA GLU A 91 18.50 -7.32 -11.94
C GLU A 91 19.08 -6.70 -10.67
N GLY A 92 19.34 -7.53 -9.65
CA GLY A 92 20.06 -7.14 -8.44
C GLY A 92 19.34 -6.18 -7.50
N ILE A 93 18.01 -6.02 -7.62
CA ILE A 93 17.22 -5.21 -6.69
C ILE A 93 17.25 -5.82 -5.28
N THR A 94 17.45 -4.98 -4.28
CA THR A 94 17.67 -5.38 -2.89
C THR A 94 16.71 -4.67 -1.92
N MET A 95 16.63 -5.20 -0.70
CA MET A 95 15.92 -4.53 0.41
C MET A 95 16.57 -3.19 0.78
N ALA A 96 17.86 -2.99 0.49
CA ALA A 96 18.53 -1.71 0.71
C ALA A 96 18.03 -0.64 -0.26
N ASP A 97 17.77 -1.01 -1.53
CA ASP A 97 17.19 -0.10 -2.52
C ASP A 97 15.79 0.34 -2.11
N LEU A 98 14.95 -0.61 -1.67
CA LEU A 98 13.62 -0.31 -1.14
C LEU A 98 13.70 0.69 0.03
N LYS A 99 14.55 0.41 1.02
CA LYS A 99 14.73 1.30 2.19
C LYS A 99 15.21 2.68 1.79
N GLY A 100 16.14 2.79 0.86
CA GLY A 100 16.66 4.07 0.36
C GLY A 100 15.60 4.91 -0.33
N VAL A 101 14.79 4.30 -1.20
CA VAL A 101 13.67 4.96 -1.88
C VAL A 101 12.62 5.47 -0.88
N LEU A 102 12.23 4.62 0.07
CA LEU A 102 11.20 4.97 1.05
C LEU A 102 11.68 6.00 2.09
N ASP A 103 12.95 5.96 2.49
CA ASP A 103 13.55 6.98 3.36
C ASP A 103 13.55 8.36 2.66
N SER A 104 13.94 8.38 1.37
CA SER A 104 13.88 9.60 0.57
C SER A 104 12.46 10.15 0.43
N PHE A 105 11.49 9.27 0.17
CA PHE A 105 10.06 9.63 0.13
C PHE A 105 9.61 10.26 1.46
N ALA A 106 9.91 9.60 2.59
CA ALA A 106 9.50 10.08 3.91
C ALA A 106 10.05 11.47 4.22
N LYS A 107 11.33 11.71 3.91
CA LYS A 107 11.97 13.01 4.10
C LYS A 107 11.38 14.11 3.22
N GLN A 108 11.07 13.81 1.98
CA GLN A 108 10.43 14.77 1.06
C GLN A 108 8.98 15.07 1.45
N MET A 109 8.25 14.07 1.95
CA MET A 109 6.84 14.21 2.32
C MET A 109 6.63 14.91 3.66
N PHE A 110 7.43 14.58 4.69
CA PHE A 110 7.22 14.98 6.08
C PHE A 110 8.34 15.85 6.67
N GLY A 111 9.40 16.13 5.91
CA GLY A 111 10.53 16.98 6.31
C GLY A 111 11.83 16.20 6.50
N SER A 112 12.96 16.88 6.29
CA SER A 112 14.32 16.28 6.30
C SER A 112 14.72 15.61 7.61
N GLU A 113 14.16 16.06 8.73
CA GLU A 113 14.47 15.58 10.08
C GLU A 113 13.73 14.29 10.45
N VAL A 114 12.80 13.84 9.60
CA VAL A 114 12.05 12.60 9.83
C VAL A 114 13.00 11.41 9.69
N ARG A 115 12.92 10.50 10.66
CA ARG A 115 13.62 9.21 10.65
C ARG A 115 12.65 8.11 10.29
N THR A 116 13.12 7.12 9.57
CA THR A 116 12.36 5.92 9.20
C THR A 116 12.74 4.73 10.08
N LYS A 117 11.78 3.85 10.32
CA LYS A 117 11.99 2.58 11.01
C LYS A 117 11.19 1.51 10.29
N PHE A 118 11.84 0.41 9.94
CA PHE A 118 11.21 -0.74 9.31
C PHE A 118 11.01 -1.83 10.35
N ARG A 119 9.75 -2.25 10.53
CA ARG A 119 9.37 -3.34 11.43
C ARG A 119 9.05 -4.58 10.60
N PRO A 120 9.58 -5.76 10.94
CA PRO A 120 9.17 -7.00 10.27
C PRO A 120 7.65 -7.17 10.34
N HIS A 121 7.08 -7.57 9.22
CA HIS A 121 5.67 -7.89 9.07
C HIS A 121 5.49 -9.07 8.12
N HIS A 122 4.29 -9.60 7.96
CA HIS A 122 4.00 -10.63 6.99
C HIS A 122 2.94 -10.17 6.00
N PHE A 123 3.30 -10.20 4.71
CA PHE A 123 2.35 -10.11 3.60
C PHE A 123 2.57 -11.32 2.68
N PRO A 124 1.52 -11.96 2.13
CA PRO A 124 1.69 -13.16 1.31
C PRO A 124 2.46 -12.90 0.01
N PHE A 125 2.39 -11.67 -0.51
CA PHE A 125 2.97 -11.26 -1.79
C PHE A 125 4.40 -10.66 -1.68
N THR A 126 4.95 -10.56 -0.47
CA THR A 126 6.34 -10.07 -0.25
C THR A 126 7.07 -10.93 0.77
N GLU A 127 8.39 -11.13 0.56
CA GLU A 127 9.30 -11.80 1.50
C GLU A 127 10.75 -11.38 1.24
N PRO A 128 11.45 -10.75 2.22
CA PRO A 128 10.93 -10.28 3.50
C PRO A 128 9.93 -9.14 3.36
N SER A 129 9.01 -9.05 4.33
CA SER A 129 8.02 -7.98 4.41
C SER A 129 8.30 -7.08 5.59
N ALA A 130 7.91 -5.81 5.49
CA ALA A 130 8.01 -4.84 6.57
C ALA A 130 6.88 -3.81 6.51
N GLU A 131 6.57 -3.24 7.66
CA GLU A 131 5.87 -1.97 7.77
C GLU A 131 6.88 -0.86 8.01
N MET A 132 6.67 0.30 7.39
CA MET A 132 7.51 1.47 7.62
C MET A 132 6.81 2.50 8.50
N ASP A 133 7.46 2.82 9.61
CA ASP A 133 7.10 3.93 10.49
C ASP A 133 7.99 5.13 10.20
N VAL A 134 7.44 6.34 10.38
CA VAL A 134 8.21 7.58 10.47
C VAL A 134 8.21 8.12 11.89
N SER A 135 9.30 8.78 12.31
CA SER A 135 9.30 9.50 13.58
C SER A 135 8.20 10.58 13.54
N CYS A 136 7.44 10.70 14.62
CA CYS A 136 6.32 11.63 14.67
C CYS A 136 6.78 13.08 14.46
N PHE A 137 6.47 13.64 13.31
CA PHE A 137 6.84 15.00 12.92
C PHE A 137 6.11 16.08 13.74
N LYS A 138 4.97 15.75 14.38
CA LYS A 138 4.26 16.69 15.27
C LYS A 138 4.97 16.91 16.60
N CYS A 139 5.62 15.87 17.17
CA CYS A 139 6.28 15.94 18.47
C CYS A 139 7.79 15.67 18.42
N GLY A 140 8.37 15.54 17.22
CA GLY A 140 9.79 15.22 17.05
C GLY A 140 10.20 13.87 17.66
N GLY A 141 9.26 12.91 17.73
CA GLY A 141 9.51 11.58 18.29
C GLY A 141 9.35 11.48 19.82
N LYS A 142 8.94 12.55 20.50
CA LYS A 142 8.81 12.57 21.98
C LYS A 142 7.58 11.84 22.53
N GLY A 143 6.61 11.55 21.68
CA GLY A 143 5.30 11.01 22.05
C GLY A 143 4.25 12.11 22.20
N CYS A 144 3.10 11.94 21.54
CA CYS A 144 1.95 12.85 21.61
C CYS A 144 0.67 12.09 21.27
N ARG A 145 -0.47 12.79 21.30
CA ARG A 145 -1.77 12.22 20.94
C ARG A 145 -1.80 11.64 19.51
N VAL A 146 -1.15 12.29 18.54
CA VAL A 146 -1.12 11.84 17.12
C VAL A 146 -0.43 10.49 16.97
N CYS A 147 0.71 10.29 17.64
CA CYS A 147 1.45 9.02 17.64
C CYS A 147 1.07 8.09 18.81
N LYS A 148 0.00 8.40 19.52
CA LYS A 148 -0.50 7.63 20.69
C LYS A 148 0.61 7.34 21.72
N GLY A 149 1.50 8.33 21.95
CA GLY A 149 2.60 8.22 22.89
C GLY A 149 3.86 7.49 22.40
N SER A 150 3.80 6.79 21.26
CA SER A 150 4.90 5.94 20.75
C SER A 150 6.10 6.72 20.20
N GLY A 151 5.88 7.96 19.75
CA GLY A 151 6.86 8.74 18.99
C GLY A 151 7.01 8.32 17.51
N TRP A 152 6.27 7.30 17.06
CA TRP A 152 6.32 6.75 15.70
C TRP A 152 4.94 6.65 15.07
N ILE A 153 4.86 6.77 13.76
CA ILE A 153 3.61 6.70 12.98
C ILE A 153 3.84 5.75 11.80
N GLU A 154 3.08 4.69 11.74
CA GLU A 154 3.05 3.79 10.59
C GLU A 154 2.41 4.49 9.39
N ILE A 155 3.06 4.36 8.22
CA ILE A 155 2.62 5.03 6.99
C ILE A 155 2.40 4.10 5.80
N LEU A 156 3.09 2.95 5.73
CA LEU A 156 2.97 2.03 4.59
C LEU A 156 3.48 0.63 4.91
N GLY A 157 3.00 -0.33 4.11
CA GLY A 157 3.56 -1.67 4.01
C GLY A 157 4.50 -1.81 2.81
N CYS A 158 5.53 -2.63 2.92
CA CYS A 158 6.51 -2.84 1.85
C CYS A 158 7.22 -4.19 1.97
N GLY A 159 7.97 -4.58 0.94
CA GLY A 159 8.81 -5.77 0.98
C GLY A 159 9.41 -6.13 -0.36
N MET A 160 10.24 -7.17 -0.36
CA MET A 160 10.72 -7.78 -1.60
C MET A 160 9.59 -8.62 -2.19
N VAL A 161 9.35 -8.50 -3.49
CA VAL A 161 8.27 -9.23 -4.16
C VAL A 161 8.53 -10.73 -4.03
N HIS A 162 7.52 -11.46 -3.57
CA HIS A 162 7.63 -12.91 -3.39
C HIS A 162 7.89 -13.60 -4.74
N PRO A 163 8.81 -14.57 -4.83
CA PRO A 163 9.14 -15.26 -6.08
C PRO A 163 7.91 -15.85 -6.79
N ASN A 164 6.93 -16.33 -6.06
CA ASN A 164 5.69 -16.87 -6.66
C ASN A 164 4.92 -15.81 -7.44
N VAL A 165 4.88 -14.56 -6.96
CA VAL A 165 4.24 -13.43 -7.66
C VAL A 165 4.99 -13.11 -8.95
N LEU A 166 6.31 -13.09 -8.92
CA LEU A 166 7.14 -12.88 -10.11
C LEU A 166 6.95 -14.00 -11.14
N LYS A 167 6.89 -15.25 -10.69
CA LYS A 167 6.66 -16.42 -11.55
C LYS A 167 5.30 -16.39 -12.25
N VAL A 168 4.24 -15.91 -11.60
CA VAL A 168 2.91 -15.70 -12.23
C VAL A 168 3.03 -14.75 -13.42
N GLY A 169 3.85 -13.69 -13.31
CA GLY A 169 4.14 -12.77 -14.41
C GLY A 169 5.12 -13.31 -15.45
N GLY A 170 5.58 -14.56 -15.33
CA GLY A 170 6.58 -15.15 -16.24
C GLY A 170 7.98 -14.53 -16.10
N VAL A 171 8.30 -13.94 -14.95
CA VAL A 171 9.60 -13.35 -14.66
C VAL A 171 10.57 -14.44 -14.18
N ASP A 172 11.77 -14.47 -14.75
CA ASP A 172 12.85 -15.35 -14.33
C ASP A 172 13.41 -14.90 -12.95
N THR A 173 13.09 -15.67 -11.91
CA THR A 173 13.45 -15.34 -10.52
C THR A 173 14.91 -15.66 -10.17
N GLU A 174 15.65 -16.33 -11.03
CA GLU A 174 17.10 -16.52 -10.88
C GLU A 174 17.87 -15.26 -11.33
N LYS A 175 17.25 -14.48 -12.23
CA LYS A 175 17.85 -13.28 -12.79
C LYS A 175 17.32 -12.00 -12.16
N TYR A 176 16.03 -11.92 -11.90
CA TYR A 176 15.35 -10.71 -11.49
C TYR A 176 14.79 -10.82 -10.07
N THR A 177 14.97 -9.74 -9.34
CA THR A 177 14.34 -9.50 -8.04
C THR A 177 13.54 -8.21 -8.10
N GLY A 178 12.72 -7.96 -7.09
CA GLY A 178 11.95 -6.72 -7.06
C GLY A 178 11.49 -6.37 -5.66
N PHE A 179 11.08 -5.12 -5.50
CA PHE A 179 10.39 -4.67 -4.30
C PHE A 179 9.05 -4.04 -4.65
N ALA A 180 8.14 -4.07 -3.67
CA ALA A 180 6.88 -3.37 -3.73
C ALA A 180 6.58 -2.65 -2.40
N PHE A 181 5.76 -1.60 -2.49
CA PHE A 181 5.22 -0.90 -1.33
C PHE A 181 3.83 -0.37 -1.64
N GLY A 182 3.02 -0.19 -0.60
CA GLY A 182 1.67 0.34 -0.74
C GLY A 182 1.27 1.23 0.42
N MET A 183 0.66 2.39 0.11
CA MET A 183 0.19 3.35 1.10
C MET A 183 -1.22 3.83 0.80
N GLY A 184 -2.01 4.08 1.86
CA GLY A 184 -3.30 4.74 1.76
C GLY A 184 -3.12 6.24 1.54
N VAL A 185 -3.70 6.78 0.48
CA VAL A 185 -3.60 8.20 0.13
C VAL A 185 -4.22 9.07 1.21
N GLU A 186 -5.39 8.68 1.71
CA GLU A 186 -6.08 9.37 2.80
C GLU A 186 -5.22 9.41 4.07
N ARG A 187 -4.56 8.30 4.39
CA ARG A 187 -3.69 8.21 5.57
C ARG A 187 -2.56 9.24 5.51
N ILE A 188 -1.90 9.35 4.36
CA ILE A 188 -0.84 10.33 4.13
C ILE A 188 -1.38 11.76 4.20
N ALA A 189 -2.53 12.02 3.57
CA ALA A 189 -3.17 13.33 3.58
C ALA A 189 -3.62 13.75 5.00
N MET A 190 -4.26 12.83 5.74
CA MET A 190 -4.65 13.06 7.14
C MET A 190 -3.46 13.45 8.01
N LEU A 191 -2.35 12.74 7.86
CA LEU A 191 -1.12 13.03 8.61
C LEU A 191 -0.52 14.37 8.22
N LYS A 192 -0.44 14.65 6.91
CA LYS A 192 0.19 15.87 6.38
C LYS A 192 -0.59 17.14 6.73
N TYR A 193 -1.90 17.08 6.59
CA TYR A 193 -2.79 18.23 6.77
C TYR A 193 -3.46 18.30 8.15
N GLY A 194 -3.25 17.31 9.00
CA GLY A 194 -3.83 17.27 10.35
C GLY A 194 -5.33 17.03 10.35
N ILE A 195 -5.82 16.20 9.42
CA ILE A 195 -7.22 15.80 9.32
C ILE A 195 -7.46 14.66 10.32
N ASP A 196 -8.39 14.85 11.23
CA ASP A 196 -8.62 13.91 12.35
C ASP A 196 -9.62 12.78 11.98
N ASP A 197 -10.38 12.94 10.92
CA ASP A 197 -11.45 12.02 10.54
C ASP A 197 -11.49 11.84 9.01
N ILE A 198 -11.33 10.60 8.56
CA ILE A 198 -11.32 10.25 7.13
C ILE A 198 -12.65 10.56 6.44
N ARG A 199 -13.77 10.51 7.18
CA ARG A 199 -15.11 10.75 6.64
C ARG A 199 -15.27 12.15 6.06
N LEU A 200 -14.56 13.14 6.62
CA LEU A 200 -14.54 14.51 6.12
C LEU A 200 -14.11 14.62 4.65
N MET A 201 -13.28 13.70 4.18
CA MET A 201 -12.84 13.66 2.78
C MET A 201 -13.95 13.19 1.82
N TYR A 202 -14.99 12.55 2.32
CA TYR A 202 -16.06 11.92 1.53
C TYR A 202 -17.42 12.57 1.71
N GLU A 203 -17.60 13.41 2.74
CA GLU A 203 -18.86 14.09 3.02
C GLU A 203 -19.19 15.25 2.06
N ASN A 204 -18.21 15.64 1.24
CA ASN A 204 -18.32 16.74 0.28
C ASN A 204 -18.76 18.09 0.90
N ASP A 205 -18.33 18.34 2.14
CA ASP A 205 -18.63 19.60 2.84
C ASP A 205 -17.69 20.71 2.31
N MET A 206 -18.28 21.74 1.74
CA MET A 206 -17.52 22.88 1.19
C MET A 206 -16.66 23.58 2.24
N ARG A 207 -17.08 23.64 3.50
CA ARG A 207 -16.31 24.24 4.60
C ARG A 207 -15.02 23.47 4.87
N PHE A 208 -15.02 22.15 4.63
CA PHE A 208 -13.83 21.32 4.70
C PHE A 208 -12.93 21.54 3.47
N ILE A 209 -13.51 21.48 2.27
CA ILE A 209 -12.76 21.60 1.01
C ILE A 209 -12.07 22.96 0.88
N GLU A 210 -12.73 24.04 1.32
CA GLU A 210 -12.20 25.41 1.23
C GLU A 210 -10.96 25.68 2.09
N GLN A 211 -10.65 24.81 3.06
CA GLN A 211 -9.44 24.91 3.88
C GLN A 211 -8.14 24.60 3.11
N PHE A 212 -8.24 24.01 1.93
CA PHE A 212 -7.10 23.52 1.13
C PHE A 212 -6.89 24.33 -0.18
N LYS A 213 -7.46 25.52 -0.28
CA LYS A 213 -7.27 26.45 -1.41
C LYS A 213 -6.00 27.27 -1.28
#